data_a3b7f02cf6c2ff2da30f46d4163cf81d
#
_entry.id   a3b7f02cf6c2ff2da30f46d4163cf81d
#
_cell.length_a   1.000
_cell.length_b   1.000
_cell.length_c   1.000
_cell.angle_alpha   90.00
_cell.angle_beta   90.00
_cell.angle_gamma   90.00
#
_symmetry.space_group_name_H-M   'P 1'
#
loop_
_entity.id
_entity.type
_entity.pdbx_description
1 polymer ?
#
loop_
_entity_poly.entity_id
_entity_poly.type
_entity_poly.pdbx_seq_one_letter_code
_entity_poly.pdbx_strand_id
1 'polypeptide(L)'
;MSIGPMTGLFLHEAAVGYTIIFSCSLIACMVGFICAYLVKTPYKAPVKREPISLDRFILLKGIPAGISLLLLSIPYGMTTNYVAMYAKQIGITSSTGFFFTLMAIGMAVSRLFSGKLVDKGKITQVIQAGMYLVCFCFFGLSACGWIIDWSLPMTTIFFFAISLLLGIGFGTMFPAYNTLFVNLAPNSQRGTATSTYLTSWDVGIGIGMVVGGYIAEVSTFKIAYLAGAILTVFSLFYFYGKVAPHFHRYRLR
;
A
#
# COMPACT_ATOMS: atom_id res chain seq x y z
N MET A 1 -0.08 8.01 -2.80
CA MET A 1 1.12 7.23 -3.18
C MET A 1 1.20 6.90 -4.67
N SER A 2 0.09 6.79 -5.42
CA SER A 2 0.11 6.45 -6.85
C SER A 2 0.43 7.60 -7.81
N ILE A 3 0.27 8.86 -7.40
CA ILE A 3 0.52 10.04 -8.25
C ILE A 3 2.00 10.16 -8.64
N GLY A 4 2.92 9.91 -7.71
CA GLY A 4 4.36 9.97 -7.98
C GLY A 4 4.81 9.02 -9.10
N PRO A 5 4.60 7.69 -8.95
CA PRO A 5 4.90 6.74 -10.01
C PRO A 5 4.18 7.03 -11.33
N MET A 6 2.94 7.49 -11.29
CA MET A 6 2.17 7.90 -12.47
C MET A 6 2.88 9.02 -13.24
N THR A 7 3.17 10.14 -12.56
CA THR A 7 3.82 11.30 -13.19
C THR A 7 5.23 10.96 -13.68
N GLY A 8 5.98 10.17 -12.91
CA GLY A 8 7.33 9.74 -13.30
C GLY A 8 7.33 8.90 -14.58
N LEU A 9 6.39 7.96 -14.73
CA LEU A 9 6.27 7.13 -15.92
C LEU A 9 5.82 7.94 -17.15
N PHE A 10 4.82 8.82 -17.02
CA PHE A 10 4.40 9.67 -18.14
C PHE A 10 5.50 10.60 -18.60
N LEU A 11 6.27 11.21 -17.69
CA LEU A 11 7.42 12.04 -18.06
C LEU A 11 8.52 11.23 -18.73
N HIS A 12 8.77 10.01 -18.28
CA HIS A 12 9.74 9.11 -18.89
C HIS A 12 9.30 8.69 -20.32
N GLU A 13 8.04 8.33 -20.50
CA GLU A 13 7.47 7.96 -21.80
C GLU A 13 7.40 9.13 -22.79
N ALA A 14 7.24 10.37 -22.30
CA ALA A 14 7.32 11.59 -23.09
C ALA A 14 8.78 11.94 -23.54
N ALA A 15 9.74 11.02 -23.31
CA ALA A 15 11.16 11.21 -23.62
C ALA A 15 11.78 12.47 -22.98
N VAL A 16 11.22 12.93 -21.88
CA VAL A 16 11.75 14.04 -21.08
C VAL A 16 12.94 13.53 -20.30
N GLY A 17 14.10 14.16 -20.43
CA GLY A 17 15.33 13.71 -19.77
C GLY A 17 15.20 13.62 -18.24
N TYR A 18 15.96 12.70 -17.63
CA TYR A 18 15.95 12.50 -16.17
C TYR A 18 16.14 13.78 -15.36
N THR A 19 16.91 14.75 -15.88
CA THR A 19 17.12 16.06 -15.26
C THR A 19 15.80 16.78 -15.00
N ILE A 20 14.86 16.75 -15.94
CA ILE A 20 13.54 17.41 -15.78
C ILE A 20 12.69 16.66 -14.76
N ILE A 21 12.72 15.32 -14.77
CA ILE A 21 11.99 14.49 -13.78
C ILE A 21 12.48 14.82 -12.35
N PHE A 22 13.80 14.88 -12.14
CA PHE A 22 14.38 15.22 -10.83
C PHE A 22 14.11 16.68 -10.46
N SER A 23 14.13 17.62 -11.43
CA SER A 23 13.80 19.02 -11.18
C SER A 23 12.35 19.20 -10.74
N CYS A 24 11.41 18.50 -11.37
CA CYS A 24 10.00 18.50 -10.93
C CYS A 24 9.84 17.97 -9.50
N SER A 25 10.55 16.88 -9.17
CA SER A 25 10.56 16.32 -7.83
C SER A 25 11.14 17.29 -6.80
N LEU A 26 12.23 17.98 -7.15
CA LEU A 26 12.85 19.00 -6.30
C LEU A 26 11.88 20.16 -6.03
N ILE A 27 11.23 20.67 -7.08
CA ILE A 27 10.25 21.76 -6.96
C ILE A 27 9.09 21.33 -6.04
N ALA A 28 8.57 20.12 -6.21
CA ALA A 28 7.51 19.59 -5.35
C ALA A 28 7.95 19.51 -3.87
N CYS A 29 9.17 19.06 -3.62
CA CYS A 29 9.76 19.02 -2.26
C CYS A 29 9.91 20.41 -1.67
N MET A 30 10.39 21.39 -2.47
CA MET A 30 10.53 22.79 -2.01
C MET A 30 9.18 23.41 -1.66
N VAL A 31 8.16 23.19 -2.48
CA VAL A 31 6.78 23.65 -2.17
C VAL A 31 6.28 22.99 -0.88
N GLY A 32 6.48 21.68 -0.72
CA GLY A 32 6.12 20.98 0.53
C GLY A 32 6.85 21.54 1.76
N PHE A 33 8.13 21.86 1.64
CA PHE A 33 8.93 22.48 2.70
C PHE A 33 8.40 23.87 3.08
N ILE A 34 8.12 24.71 2.08
CA ILE A 34 7.55 26.06 2.32
C ILE A 34 6.19 25.92 3.03
N CYS A 35 5.31 25.04 2.56
CA CYS A 35 4.03 24.79 3.20
C CYS A 35 4.19 24.32 4.66
N ALA A 36 5.12 23.42 4.91
CA ALA A 36 5.42 22.93 6.26
C ALA A 36 5.94 24.06 7.18
N TYR A 37 6.79 24.95 6.65
CA TYR A 37 7.32 26.11 7.39
C TYR A 37 6.23 27.11 7.77
N LEU A 38 5.20 27.27 6.93
CA LEU A 38 4.06 28.16 7.18
C LEU A 38 3.07 27.62 8.23
N VAL A 39 3.13 26.33 8.57
CA VAL A 39 2.23 25.72 9.56
C VAL A 39 2.64 26.16 10.97
N LYS A 40 1.82 26.97 11.60
CA LYS A 40 1.98 27.35 13.01
C LYS A 40 1.42 26.25 13.91
N THR A 41 2.29 25.49 14.56
CA THR A 41 1.87 24.51 15.58
C THR A 41 1.73 25.19 16.94
N PRO A 42 0.62 24.99 17.69
CA PRO A 42 0.52 25.53 19.05
C PRO A 42 1.58 24.88 19.94
N TYR A 43 2.30 25.70 20.70
CA TYR A 43 3.30 25.22 21.66
C TYR A 43 2.60 24.35 22.71
N LYS A 44 2.96 23.06 22.77
CA LYS A 44 2.60 22.17 23.89
C LYS A 44 3.80 22.08 24.83
N ALA A 45 3.60 22.45 26.09
CA ALA A 45 4.62 22.27 27.10
C ALA A 45 5.12 20.81 27.13
N PRO A 46 6.41 20.56 27.26
CA PRO A 46 6.97 19.23 27.31
C PRO A 46 6.37 18.46 28.50
N VAL A 47 5.71 17.36 28.21
CA VAL A 47 5.21 16.43 29.23
C VAL A 47 6.42 15.80 29.92
N LYS A 48 6.33 15.62 31.27
CA LYS A 48 7.39 14.99 32.08
C LYS A 48 7.98 13.78 31.34
N ARG A 49 9.30 13.72 31.28
CA ARG A 49 10.04 12.63 30.63
C ARG A 49 9.77 11.34 31.42
N GLU A 50 8.91 10.48 30.88
CA GLU A 50 8.79 9.11 31.34
C GLU A 50 10.01 8.29 30.90
N PRO A 51 10.39 7.21 31.62
CA PRO A 51 11.51 6.37 31.26
C PRO A 51 11.35 5.82 29.84
N ILE A 52 12.47 5.70 29.14
CA ILE A 52 12.49 5.20 27.73
C ILE A 52 12.12 3.72 27.77
N SER A 53 10.95 3.36 27.21
CA SER A 53 10.49 1.99 27.03
C SER A 53 10.31 1.69 25.55
N LEU A 54 10.39 0.42 25.16
CA LEU A 54 10.17 -0.03 23.77
C LEU A 54 8.79 0.40 23.25
N ASP A 55 7.78 0.41 24.12
CA ASP A 55 6.41 0.84 23.80
C ASP A 55 6.29 2.31 23.38
N ARG A 56 7.35 3.11 23.59
CA ARG A 56 7.46 4.49 23.14
C ARG A 56 7.85 4.59 21.67
N PHE A 57 8.54 3.59 21.12
CA PHE A 57 9.02 3.55 19.74
C PHE A 57 8.13 2.68 18.86
N ILE A 58 7.66 1.57 19.38
CA ILE A 58 6.82 0.59 18.69
C ILE A 58 5.62 0.25 19.59
N LEU A 59 4.41 0.39 19.07
CA LEU A 59 3.21 -0.01 19.79
C LEU A 59 3.14 -1.54 19.90
N LEU A 60 3.51 -2.11 21.04
CA LEU A 60 3.55 -3.57 21.25
C LEU A 60 2.19 -4.24 20.99
N LYS A 61 1.09 -3.61 21.41
CA LYS A 61 -0.28 -4.08 21.09
C LYS A 61 -0.61 -4.06 19.61
N GLY A 62 0.12 -3.27 18.81
CA GLY A 62 -0.03 -3.17 17.37
C GLY A 62 0.74 -4.23 16.57
N ILE A 63 1.67 -4.97 17.19
CA ILE A 63 2.53 -5.93 16.51
C ILE A 63 1.75 -6.94 15.64
N PRO A 64 0.67 -7.58 16.11
CA PRO A 64 -0.08 -8.51 15.28
C PRO A 64 -0.65 -7.84 14.01
N ALA A 65 -1.18 -6.63 14.13
CA ALA A 65 -1.66 -5.85 12.99
C ALA A 65 -0.51 -5.43 12.06
N GLY A 66 0.66 -5.10 12.65
CA GLY A 66 1.88 -4.76 11.92
C GLY A 66 2.39 -5.90 11.04
N ILE A 67 2.41 -7.13 11.55
CA ILE A 67 2.80 -8.31 10.77
C ILE A 67 1.85 -8.54 9.60
N SER A 68 0.53 -8.45 9.82
CA SER A 68 -0.44 -8.59 8.74
C SER A 68 -0.25 -7.52 7.66
N LEU A 69 -0.05 -6.28 8.06
CA LEU A 69 0.17 -5.17 7.15
C LEU A 69 1.50 -5.32 6.38
N LEU A 70 2.56 -5.76 7.04
CA LEU A 70 3.86 -6.04 6.44
C LEU A 70 3.73 -7.09 5.33
N LEU A 71 3.04 -8.20 5.60
CA LEU A 71 2.80 -9.24 4.59
C LEU A 71 2.03 -8.73 3.36
N LEU A 72 1.07 -7.81 3.57
CA LEU A 72 0.31 -7.17 2.48
C LEU A 72 1.14 -6.14 1.70
N SER A 73 2.07 -5.46 2.36
CA SER A 73 2.89 -4.43 1.72
C SER A 73 4.02 -5.00 0.87
N ILE A 74 4.42 -6.26 1.06
CA ILE A 74 5.40 -6.94 0.21
C ILE A 74 4.95 -6.96 -1.27
N PRO A 75 3.79 -7.54 -1.64
CA PRO A 75 3.35 -7.55 -3.03
C PRO A 75 3.00 -6.16 -3.56
N TYR A 76 2.61 -5.21 -2.69
CA TYR A 76 2.44 -3.82 -3.09
C TYR A 76 3.78 -3.18 -3.50
N GLY A 77 4.84 -3.38 -2.71
CA GLY A 77 6.18 -2.89 -3.01
C GLY A 77 6.73 -3.44 -4.33
N MET A 78 6.51 -4.73 -4.59
CA MET A 78 6.81 -5.35 -5.88
C MET A 78 6.03 -4.67 -7.02
N THR A 79 4.74 -4.42 -6.84
CA THR A 79 3.88 -3.82 -7.88
C THR A 79 4.33 -2.40 -8.22
N THR A 80 4.60 -1.56 -7.21
CA THR A 80 4.99 -0.17 -7.44
C THR A 80 6.33 -0.03 -8.19
N ASN A 81 7.19 -1.02 -8.10
CA ASN A 81 8.52 -0.98 -8.73
C ASN A 81 8.58 -1.75 -10.06
N TYR A 82 7.86 -2.85 -10.19
CA TYR A 82 8.05 -3.77 -11.31
C TYR A 82 6.85 -3.93 -12.24
N VAL A 83 5.69 -3.34 -11.95
CA VAL A 83 4.49 -3.52 -12.80
C VAL A 83 4.71 -3.01 -14.22
N ALA A 84 5.50 -1.95 -14.41
CA ALA A 84 5.83 -1.42 -15.73
C ALA A 84 6.73 -2.40 -16.53
N MET A 85 7.69 -3.05 -15.86
CA MET A 85 8.53 -4.08 -16.48
C MET A 85 7.71 -5.32 -16.81
N TYR A 86 6.81 -5.72 -15.91
CA TYR A 86 5.90 -6.82 -16.14
C TYR A 86 4.98 -6.57 -17.34
N ALA A 87 4.38 -5.38 -17.44
CA ALA A 87 3.55 -5.00 -18.60
C ALA A 87 4.32 -5.13 -19.92
N LYS A 88 5.56 -4.65 -19.97
CA LYS A 88 6.43 -4.81 -21.14
C LYS A 88 6.73 -6.28 -21.44
N GLN A 89 7.00 -7.10 -20.42
CA GLN A 89 7.27 -8.53 -20.58
C GLN A 89 6.08 -9.28 -21.19
N ILE A 90 4.85 -8.93 -20.81
CA ILE A 90 3.63 -9.54 -21.38
C ILE A 90 3.14 -8.83 -22.65
N GLY A 91 3.96 -7.95 -23.28
CA GLY A 91 3.66 -7.33 -24.56
C GLY A 91 2.64 -6.18 -24.53
N ILE A 92 2.32 -5.64 -23.36
CA ILE A 92 1.44 -4.46 -23.25
C ILE A 92 2.24 -3.23 -23.66
N THR A 93 1.88 -2.63 -24.81
CA THR A 93 2.51 -1.44 -25.39
C THR A 93 1.88 -0.13 -24.94
N SER A 94 0.68 -0.18 -24.32
CA SER A 94 0.01 0.99 -23.77
C SER A 94 0.83 1.60 -22.65
N SER A 95 0.72 2.95 -22.48
CA SER A 95 1.40 3.65 -21.38
C SER A 95 1.11 2.98 -20.03
N THR A 96 2.16 2.47 -19.40
CA THR A 96 2.04 1.82 -18.08
C THR A 96 1.74 2.82 -16.96
N GLY A 97 1.88 4.12 -17.23
CA GLY A 97 1.42 5.21 -16.36
C GLY A 97 -0.09 5.13 -16.07
N PHE A 98 -0.90 4.64 -17.02
CA PHE A 98 -2.34 4.44 -16.83
C PHE A 98 -2.67 3.43 -15.73
N PHE A 99 -1.80 2.45 -15.47
CA PHE A 99 -1.97 1.52 -14.35
C PHE A 99 -2.05 2.28 -13.02
N PHE A 100 -1.12 3.19 -12.78
CA PHE A 100 -1.11 3.99 -11.55
C PHE A 100 -2.21 5.04 -11.51
N THR A 101 -2.62 5.56 -12.66
CA THR A 101 -3.75 6.48 -12.77
C THR A 101 -5.05 5.80 -12.33
N LEU A 102 -5.35 4.63 -12.88
CA LEU A 102 -6.54 3.85 -12.51
C LEU A 102 -6.48 3.40 -11.05
N MET A 103 -5.30 2.98 -10.57
CA MET A 103 -5.11 2.65 -9.16
C MET A 103 -5.36 3.87 -8.26
N ALA A 104 -4.91 5.07 -8.64
CA ALA A 104 -5.17 6.30 -7.90
C ALA A 104 -6.67 6.66 -7.87
N ILE A 105 -7.36 6.51 -8.99
CA ILE A 105 -8.83 6.70 -9.08
C ILE A 105 -9.53 5.71 -8.16
N GLY A 106 -9.17 4.43 -8.20
CA GLY A 106 -9.72 3.40 -7.32
C GLY A 106 -9.52 3.73 -5.84
N MET A 107 -8.32 4.20 -5.45
CA MET A 107 -8.05 4.64 -4.07
C MET A 107 -8.89 5.85 -3.67
N ALA A 108 -9.09 6.82 -4.56
CA ALA A 108 -9.90 8.01 -4.28
C ALA A 108 -11.38 7.65 -4.09
N VAL A 109 -11.93 6.86 -5.01
CA VAL A 109 -13.32 6.41 -4.97
C VAL A 109 -13.62 5.59 -3.72
N SER A 110 -12.73 4.65 -3.37
CA SER A 110 -12.93 3.79 -2.20
C SER A 110 -13.00 4.56 -0.89
N ARG A 111 -12.27 5.66 -0.74
CA ARG A 111 -12.28 6.49 0.46
C ARG A 111 -13.63 7.14 0.75
N LEU A 112 -14.43 7.42 -0.28
CA LEU A 112 -15.77 7.99 -0.13
C LEU A 112 -16.73 7.05 0.61
N PHE A 113 -16.54 5.74 0.45
CA PHE A 113 -17.41 4.71 1.04
C PHE A 113 -16.81 4.08 2.30
N SER A 114 -15.50 3.79 2.29
CA SER A 114 -14.81 3.10 3.39
C SER A 114 -14.81 3.91 4.68
N GLY A 115 -14.66 5.25 4.60
CA GLY A 115 -14.67 6.14 5.76
C GLY A 115 -15.95 5.99 6.59
N LYS A 116 -17.11 6.02 5.94
CA LYS A 116 -18.41 5.88 6.62
C LYS A 116 -18.57 4.54 7.36
N LEU A 117 -17.97 3.47 6.84
CA LEU A 117 -18.01 2.15 7.48
C LEU A 117 -17.05 2.06 8.66
N VAL A 118 -15.88 2.68 8.55
CA VAL A 118 -14.89 2.80 9.63
C VAL A 118 -15.49 3.61 10.78
N ASP A 119 -16.15 4.73 10.51
CA ASP A 119 -16.82 5.58 11.51
C ASP A 119 -17.93 4.83 12.25
N LYS A 120 -18.60 3.87 11.59
CA LYS A 120 -19.58 2.96 12.22
C LYS A 120 -18.93 1.84 13.04
N GLY A 121 -17.63 1.86 13.27
CA GLY A 121 -16.90 0.85 14.06
C GLY A 121 -16.66 -0.48 13.35
N LYS A 122 -16.96 -0.60 12.03
CA LYS A 122 -16.77 -1.83 11.24
C LYS A 122 -15.35 -1.98 10.69
N ILE A 123 -14.34 -1.55 11.45
CA ILE A 123 -12.94 -1.46 11.03
C ILE A 123 -12.41 -2.79 10.49
N THR A 124 -12.59 -3.88 11.24
CA THR A 124 -12.09 -5.22 10.86
C THR A 124 -12.76 -5.73 9.58
N GLN A 125 -14.06 -5.49 9.41
CA GLN A 125 -14.79 -5.90 8.21
C GLN A 125 -14.33 -5.13 6.97
N VAL A 126 -14.05 -3.83 7.11
CA VAL A 126 -13.53 -2.98 6.04
C VAL A 126 -12.15 -3.46 5.60
N ILE A 127 -11.27 -3.79 6.56
CA ILE A 127 -9.95 -4.35 6.26
C ILE A 127 -10.08 -5.68 5.52
N GLN A 128 -10.92 -6.58 6.02
CA GLN A 128 -11.14 -7.90 5.42
C GLN A 128 -11.64 -7.79 3.97
N ALA A 129 -12.63 -6.92 3.72
CA ALA A 129 -13.14 -6.68 2.36
C ALA A 129 -12.02 -6.18 1.42
N GLY A 130 -11.20 -5.23 1.88
CA GLY A 130 -10.05 -4.76 1.12
C GLY A 130 -9.01 -5.87 0.85
N MET A 131 -8.72 -6.72 1.86
CA MET A 131 -7.80 -7.84 1.72
C MET A 131 -8.28 -8.88 0.71
N TYR A 132 -9.57 -9.24 0.71
CA TYR A 132 -10.15 -10.13 -0.30
C TYR A 132 -9.97 -9.58 -1.71
N LEU A 133 -10.28 -8.29 -1.89
CA LEU A 133 -10.14 -7.65 -3.18
C LEU A 133 -8.68 -7.60 -3.65
N VAL A 134 -7.75 -7.26 -2.76
CA VAL A 134 -6.31 -7.24 -3.06
C VAL A 134 -5.79 -8.65 -3.39
N CYS A 135 -6.24 -9.66 -2.65
CA CYS A 135 -5.91 -11.06 -2.93
C CYS A 135 -6.36 -11.47 -4.34
N PHE A 136 -7.62 -11.19 -4.68
CA PHE A 136 -8.16 -11.42 -6.03
C PHE A 136 -7.32 -10.71 -7.10
N CYS A 137 -6.94 -9.47 -6.87
CA CYS A 137 -6.13 -8.69 -7.81
C CYS A 137 -4.73 -9.27 -8.04
N PHE A 138 -4.05 -9.76 -7.01
CA PHE A 138 -2.73 -10.37 -7.17
C PHE A 138 -2.79 -11.71 -7.91
N PHE A 139 -3.81 -12.54 -7.67
CA PHE A 139 -4.06 -13.71 -8.51
C PHE A 139 -4.36 -13.31 -9.96
N GLY A 140 -5.14 -12.25 -10.17
CA GLY A 140 -5.43 -11.73 -11.49
C GLY A 140 -4.18 -11.20 -12.21
N LEU A 141 -3.28 -10.47 -11.51
CA LEU A 141 -2.01 -10.03 -12.09
C LEU A 141 -1.14 -11.23 -12.49
N SER A 142 -1.05 -12.25 -11.64
CA SER A 142 -0.36 -13.49 -12.03
C SER A 142 -1.00 -14.13 -13.26
N ALA A 143 -2.34 -14.20 -13.29
CA ALA A 143 -3.09 -14.80 -14.41
C ALA A 143 -2.87 -14.06 -15.73
N CYS A 144 -2.62 -12.75 -15.75
CA CYS A 144 -2.28 -12.00 -16.96
C CYS A 144 -1.13 -12.64 -17.74
N GLY A 145 -0.10 -13.17 -17.05
CA GLY A 145 1.03 -13.83 -17.67
C GLY A 145 0.74 -15.21 -18.27
N TRP A 146 -0.46 -15.77 -18.05
CA TRP A 146 -0.93 -17.02 -18.64
C TRP A 146 -1.98 -16.77 -19.73
N ILE A 147 -2.81 -15.73 -19.56
CA ILE A 147 -3.89 -15.36 -20.49
C ILE A 147 -3.33 -14.71 -21.75
N ILE A 148 -2.13 -14.10 -21.67
CA ILE A 148 -1.51 -13.42 -22.81
C ILE A 148 -1.36 -14.31 -24.04
N ASP A 149 -1.12 -15.60 -23.85
CA ASP A 149 -0.97 -16.57 -24.92
C ASP A 149 -2.27 -16.74 -25.74
N TRP A 150 -3.42 -16.31 -25.23
CA TRP A 150 -4.73 -16.42 -25.89
C TRP A 150 -5.15 -15.12 -26.58
N SER A 151 -4.99 -13.95 -25.94
CA SER A 151 -5.41 -12.65 -26.49
C SER A 151 -4.77 -11.48 -25.79
N LEU A 152 -3.90 -10.74 -26.50
CA LEU A 152 -3.29 -9.52 -26.00
C LEU A 152 -4.30 -8.41 -25.65
N PRO A 153 -5.34 -8.12 -26.49
CA PRO A 153 -6.31 -7.07 -26.14
C PRO A 153 -7.08 -7.38 -24.85
N MET A 154 -7.49 -8.64 -24.69
CA MET A 154 -8.24 -9.07 -23.50
C MET A 154 -7.38 -8.99 -22.24
N THR A 155 -6.12 -9.41 -22.33
CA THR A 155 -5.14 -9.31 -21.23
C THR A 155 -4.89 -7.86 -20.86
N THR A 156 -4.80 -6.95 -21.83
CA THR A 156 -4.59 -5.52 -21.58
C THR A 156 -5.77 -4.91 -20.84
N ILE A 157 -7.01 -5.19 -21.24
CA ILE A 157 -8.21 -4.71 -20.56
C ILE A 157 -8.26 -5.25 -19.13
N PHE A 158 -7.99 -6.54 -18.94
CA PHE A 158 -7.98 -7.20 -17.65
C PHE A 158 -6.92 -6.64 -16.72
N PHE A 159 -5.70 -6.40 -17.24
CA PHE A 159 -4.59 -5.79 -16.49
C PHE A 159 -4.95 -4.41 -15.95
N PHE A 160 -5.56 -3.55 -16.77
CA PHE A 160 -5.98 -2.22 -16.33
C PHE A 160 -7.22 -2.25 -15.42
N ALA A 161 -8.15 -3.16 -15.64
CA ALA A 161 -9.28 -3.36 -14.71
C ALA A 161 -8.80 -3.78 -13.32
N ILE A 162 -7.81 -4.69 -13.25
CA ILE A 162 -7.19 -5.10 -11.98
C ILE A 162 -6.53 -3.92 -11.28
N SER A 163 -5.90 -2.99 -12.00
CA SER A 163 -5.26 -1.83 -11.36
C SER A 163 -6.28 -0.96 -10.63
N LEU A 164 -7.45 -0.74 -11.22
CA LEU A 164 -8.56 -0.01 -10.58
C LEU A 164 -9.05 -0.74 -9.31
N LEU A 165 -9.28 -2.05 -9.41
CA LEU A 165 -9.72 -2.87 -8.28
C LEU A 165 -8.67 -2.92 -7.18
N LEU A 166 -7.39 -3.02 -7.53
CA LEU A 166 -6.27 -2.98 -6.58
C LEU A 166 -6.25 -1.64 -5.83
N GLY A 167 -6.50 -0.54 -6.55
CA GLY A 167 -6.67 0.79 -5.96
C GLY A 167 -7.83 0.85 -4.96
N ILE A 168 -8.98 0.28 -5.30
CA ILE A 168 -10.15 0.19 -4.40
C ILE A 168 -9.79 -0.62 -3.15
N GLY A 169 -9.14 -1.77 -3.30
CA GLY A 169 -8.73 -2.62 -2.18
C GLY A 169 -7.79 -1.90 -1.21
N PHE A 170 -6.68 -1.37 -1.70
CA PHE A 170 -5.72 -0.63 -0.88
C PHE A 170 -6.29 0.67 -0.30
N GLY A 171 -7.07 1.42 -1.10
CA GLY A 171 -7.70 2.65 -0.66
C GLY A 171 -8.73 2.44 0.45
N THR A 172 -9.36 1.27 0.47
CA THR A 172 -10.31 0.86 1.53
C THR A 172 -9.57 0.46 2.80
N MET A 173 -8.53 -0.36 2.71
CA MET A 173 -7.92 -0.94 3.91
C MET A 173 -6.88 -0.06 4.57
N PHE A 174 -6.12 0.80 3.84
CA PHE A 174 -5.08 1.63 4.46
C PHE A 174 -5.58 2.56 5.56
N PRO A 175 -6.63 3.38 5.33
CA PRO A 175 -7.17 4.21 6.38
C PRO A 175 -7.73 3.39 7.55
N ALA A 176 -8.33 2.23 7.25
CA ALA A 176 -8.89 1.34 8.25
C ALA A 176 -7.79 0.72 9.14
N TYR A 177 -6.64 0.31 8.56
CA TYR A 177 -5.47 -0.14 9.35
C TYR A 177 -4.94 0.98 10.24
N ASN A 178 -4.75 2.20 9.72
CA ASN A 178 -4.30 3.32 10.54
C ASN A 178 -5.26 3.55 11.72
N THR A 179 -6.57 3.52 11.48
CA THR A 179 -7.58 3.65 12.53
C THR A 179 -7.51 2.50 13.53
N LEU A 180 -7.25 1.26 13.06
CA LEU A 180 -7.06 0.10 13.93
C LEU A 180 -5.87 0.31 14.88
N PHE A 181 -4.72 0.75 14.39
CA PHE A 181 -3.54 1.05 15.21
C PHE A 181 -3.82 2.15 16.23
N VAL A 182 -4.46 3.26 15.80
CA VAL A 182 -4.80 4.38 16.69
C VAL A 182 -5.78 3.95 17.78
N ASN A 183 -6.71 3.03 17.49
CA ASN A 183 -7.69 2.52 18.46
C ASN A 183 -7.08 1.52 19.46
N LEU A 184 -5.93 0.93 19.18
CA LEU A 184 -5.16 0.11 20.13
C LEU A 184 -4.29 0.94 21.07
N ALA A 185 -4.08 2.24 20.78
CA ALA A 185 -3.18 3.10 21.50
C ALA A 185 -3.93 4.08 22.42
N PRO A 186 -3.41 4.36 23.64
CA PRO A 186 -3.88 5.49 24.44
C PRO A 186 -3.59 6.83 23.75
N ASN A 187 -4.26 7.89 24.18
CA ASN A 187 -4.13 9.21 23.56
C ASN A 187 -2.69 9.73 23.52
N SER A 188 -1.87 9.40 24.53
CA SER A 188 -0.47 9.77 24.62
C SER A 188 0.44 9.03 23.61
N GLN A 189 0.01 7.90 23.09
CA GLN A 189 0.80 7.03 22.19
C GLN A 189 0.26 6.99 20.76
N ARG A 190 -0.63 7.89 20.36
CA ARG A 190 -1.18 7.91 18.98
C ARG A 190 -0.08 8.11 17.93
N GLY A 191 0.92 8.92 18.21
CA GLY A 191 2.09 9.10 17.34
C GLY A 191 2.85 7.79 17.13
N THR A 192 3.10 7.05 18.23
CA THR A 192 3.74 5.72 18.17
C THR A 192 2.92 4.71 17.38
N ALA A 193 1.59 4.74 17.53
CA ALA A 193 0.70 3.86 16.75
C ALA A 193 0.83 4.12 15.24
N THR A 194 0.77 5.39 14.83
CA THR A 194 0.93 5.77 13.42
C THR A 194 2.34 5.46 12.91
N SER A 195 3.38 5.68 13.71
CA SER A 195 4.75 5.31 13.36
C SER A 195 4.89 3.81 13.16
N THR A 196 4.35 2.99 14.07
CA THR A 196 4.37 1.51 13.93
C THR A 196 3.63 1.04 12.69
N TYR A 197 2.48 1.65 12.37
CA TYR A 197 1.75 1.40 11.12
C TYR A 197 2.62 1.70 9.90
N LEU A 198 3.24 2.89 9.83
CA LEU A 198 4.07 3.30 8.69
C LEU A 198 5.33 2.42 8.57
N THR A 199 6.02 2.14 9.68
CA THR A 199 7.20 1.28 9.68
C THR A 199 6.88 -0.12 9.17
N SER A 200 5.77 -0.73 9.62
CA SER A 200 5.33 -2.04 9.11
C SER A 200 5.08 -2.01 7.61
N TRP A 201 4.49 -0.93 7.12
CA TRP A 201 4.22 -0.71 5.72
C TRP A 201 5.50 -0.55 4.89
N ASP A 202 6.40 0.34 5.31
CA ASP A 202 7.61 0.68 4.57
C ASP A 202 8.62 -0.49 4.54
N VAL A 203 8.77 -1.20 5.66
CA VAL A 203 9.60 -2.42 5.72
C VAL A 203 9.08 -3.48 4.76
N GLY A 204 7.77 -3.70 4.69
CA GLY A 204 7.20 -4.64 3.74
C GLY A 204 7.41 -4.23 2.29
N ILE A 205 7.26 -2.93 1.95
CA ILE A 205 7.59 -2.41 0.61
C ILE A 205 9.05 -2.70 0.27
N GLY A 206 9.99 -2.41 1.18
CA GLY A 206 11.42 -2.66 0.99
C GLY A 206 11.72 -4.14 0.73
N ILE A 207 11.15 -5.04 1.53
CA ILE A 207 11.27 -6.48 1.31
C ILE A 207 10.69 -6.86 -0.06
N GLY A 208 9.53 -6.31 -0.43
CA GLY A 208 8.87 -6.58 -1.69
C GLY A 208 9.68 -6.17 -2.92
N MET A 209 10.40 -5.05 -2.84
CA MET A 209 11.32 -4.64 -3.89
C MET A 209 12.45 -5.65 -4.10
N VAL A 210 13.10 -6.07 -3.01
CA VAL A 210 14.25 -6.99 -3.09
C VAL A 210 13.80 -8.38 -3.49
N VAL A 211 12.84 -8.96 -2.76
CA VAL A 211 12.40 -10.35 -2.98
C VAL A 211 11.62 -10.48 -4.29
N GLY A 212 10.77 -9.51 -4.62
CA GLY A 212 10.02 -9.52 -5.87
C GLY A 212 10.92 -9.41 -7.10
N GLY A 213 11.95 -8.55 -7.05
CA GLY A 213 12.95 -8.44 -8.10
C GLY A 213 13.76 -9.73 -8.27
N TYR A 214 14.23 -10.32 -7.17
CA TYR A 214 14.95 -11.58 -7.19
C TYR A 214 14.14 -12.74 -7.78
N ILE A 215 12.86 -12.89 -7.37
CA ILE A 215 11.99 -13.93 -7.93
C ILE A 215 11.76 -13.70 -9.42
N ALA A 216 11.58 -12.46 -9.84
CA ALA A 216 11.36 -12.11 -11.23
C ALA A 216 12.59 -12.38 -12.10
N GLU A 217 13.80 -12.19 -11.58
CA GLU A 217 15.08 -12.46 -12.26
C GLU A 217 15.32 -13.95 -12.41
N VAL A 218 15.17 -14.73 -11.32
CA VAL A 218 15.43 -16.18 -11.32
C VAL A 218 14.32 -16.96 -12.05
N SER A 219 13.11 -16.38 -12.15
CA SER A 219 11.94 -17.06 -12.68
C SER A 219 11.21 -16.17 -13.69
N THR A 220 10.06 -15.61 -13.28
CA THR A 220 9.25 -14.68 -14.11
C THR A 220 8.41 -13.78 -13.21
N PHE A 221 7.99 -12.62 -13.74
CA PHE A 221 7.06 -11.75 -13.00
C PHE A 221 5.73 -12.43 -12.67
N LYS A 222 5.19 -13.30 -13.54
CA LYS A 222 3.95 -14.04 -13.24
C LYS A 222 4.07 -14.89 -11.98
N ILE A 223 5.24 -15.51 -11.74
CA ILE A 223 5.52 -16.31 -10.54
C ILE A 223 5.73 -15.39 -9.33
N ALA A 224 6.40 -14.25 -9.51
CA ALA A 224 6.54 -13.27 -8.44
C ALA A 224 5.16 -12.74 -7.96
N TYR A 225 4.24 -12.44 -8.89
CA TYR A 225 2.86 -12.06 -8.55
C TYR A 225 2.06 -13.19 -7.91
N LEU A 226 2.29 -14.45 -8.31
CA LEU A 226 1.70 -15.62 -7.64
C LEU A 226 2.17 -15.74 -6.19
N ALA A 227 3.47 -15.58 -5.96
CA ALA A 227 4.03 -15.56 -4.61
C ALA A 227 3.44 -14.42 -3.76
N GLY A 228 3.26 -13.23 -4.35
CA GLY A 228 2.56 -12.10 -3.73
C GLY A 228 1.10 -12.42 -3.38
N ALA A 229 0.38 -13.10 -4.26
CA ALA A 229 -0.99 -13.55 -4.01
C ALA A 229 -1.05 -14.53 -2.83
N ILE A 230 -0.15 -15.50 -2.78
CA ILE A 230 -0.04 -16.47 -1.68
C ILE A 230 0.25 -15.75 -0.35
N LEU A 231 1.18 -14.79 -0.34
CA LEU A 231 1.47 -13.97 0.85
C LEU A 231 0.23 -13.19 1.32
N THR A 232 -0.57 -12.68 0.39
CA THR A 232 -1.83 -11.98 0.72
C THR A 232 -2.84 -12.93 1.36
N VAL A 233 -2.93 -14.18 0.89
CA VAL A 233 -3.77 -15.23 1.50
C VAL A 233 -3.29 -15.52 2.93
N PHE A 234 -1.98 -15.69 3.12
CA PHE A 234 -1.42 -15.89 4.48
C PHE A 234 -1.74 -14.72 5.39
N SER A 235 -1.59 -13.48 4.91
CA SER A 235 -1.96 -12.29 5.68
C SER A 235 -3.45 -12.29 6.05
N LEU A 236 -4.33 -12.71 5.15
CA LEU A 236 -5.77 -12.80 5.36
C LEU A 236 -6.09 -13.81 6.49
N PHE A 237 -5.54 -15.03 6.42
CA PHE A 237 -5.74 -16.04 7.47
C PHE A 237 -5.16 -15.57 8.82
N TYR A 238 -3.99 -14.94 8.81
CA TYR A 238 -3.37 -14.39 10.00
C TYR A 238 -4.23 -13.26 10.60
N PHE A 239 -4.82 -12.41 9.74
CA PHE A 239 -5.72 -11.36 10.17
C PHE A 239 -6.96 -11.93 10.88
N TYR A 240 -7.59 -12.95 10.31
CA TYR A 240 -8.75 -13.59 10.94
C TYR A 240 -8.40 -14.30 12.25
N GLY A 241 -7.31 -15.05 12.25
CA GLY A 241 -6.96 -15.90 13.41
C GLY A 241 -6.32 -15.15 14.57
N LYS A 242 -5.63 -14.03 14.30
CA LYS A 242 -4.85 -13.31 15.32
C LYS A 242 -5.24 -11.85 15.45
N VAL A 243 -5.30 -11.08 14.33
CA VAL A 243 -5.45 -9.63 14.38
C VAL A 243 -6.85 -9.22 14.81
N ALA A 244 -7.90 -9.78 14.18
CA ALA A 244 -9.27 -9.40 14.48
C ALA A 244 -9.68 -9.75 15.92
N PRO A 245 -9.40 -10.97 16.47
CA PRO A 245 -9.67 -11.29 17.86
C PRO A 245 -8.87 -10.40 18.82
N HIS A 246 -7.58 -10.17 18.52
CA HIS A 246 -6.72 -9.30 19.33
C HIS A 246 -7.27 -7.88 19.37
N PHE A 247 -7.65 -7.32 18.23
CA PHE A 247 -8.25 -5.99 18.16
C PHE A 247 -9.53 -5.89 18.99
N HIS A 248 -10.46 -6.83 18.85
CA HIS A 248 -11.70 -6.82 19.62
C HIS A 248 -11.47 -6.91 21.14
N ARG A 249 -10.40 -7.59 21.57
CA ARG A 249 -10.05 -7.73 22.99
C ARG A 249 -9.38 -6.48 23.58
N TYR A 250 -8.54 -5.79 22.79
CA TYR A 250 -7.66 -4.72 23.29
C TYR A 250 -8.00 -3.32 22.77
N ARG A 251 -9.01 -3.18 21.92
CA ARG A 251 -9.44 -1.85 21.45
C ARG A 251 -9.88 -0.97 22.60
N LEU A 252 -9.46 0.28 22.57
CA LEU A 252 -9.80 1.28 23.60
C LEU A 252 -11.05 2.11 23.21
N ARG A 253 -11.51 2.01 21.95
CA ARG A 253 -12.64 2.76 21.37
C ARG A 253 -13.38 1.91 20.36
#